data_edf9c6bac2f372c9cb729c02cbc7c3cf
#
_entry.id   edf9c6bac2f372c9cb729c02cbc7c3cf
#
_cell.length_a   1.000
_cell.length_b   1.000
_cell.length_c   1.000
_cell.angle_alpha   90.00
_cell.angle_beta   90.00
_cell.angle_gamma   90.00
#
_symmetry.space_group_name_H-M   'P 1'
#
loop_
_entity.id
_entity.type
_entity.pdbx_description
1 polymer ?
#
loop_
_entity_poly.entity_id
_entity_poly.type
_entity_poly.pdbx_seq_one_letter_code
_entity_poly.pdbx_strand_id
1 'polypeptide(L)'
;DVYKRQIHIEVPPNPFWASIGLSVTPLPLGTGVQYESKVSVGYLNQSFQNAVLDGIRYGLEQGVYGWKVTDCKICFEYGLYYSPVSTPADFRSLAPIVLEQVLKKAGTQLLEPYLSFTLYAPQEYLSRAYHDAPKYCASIETTQVKNSEVIFTGEIPARCVQEYRNDLTFYTNGRSVCLTELKGYQIASGEPVFQPRRPNTRIDKVRHMFNKILPSICLLYTSDAADDK
;
A
#
# COMPACT_ATOMS: atom_id res chain seq x y z
N ASP A 1 -10.10 -8.12 9.75
CA ASP A 1 -10.29 -7.22 10.89
C ASP A 1 -10.57 -5.79 10.42
N VAL A 2 -11.36 -5.02 11.21
CA VAL A 2 -11.68 -3.62 10.95
C VAL A 2 -10.87 -2.74 11.91
N TYR A 3 -10.08 -1.82 11.37
CA TYR A 3 -9.26 -0.91 12.16
C TYR A 3 -9.83 0.49 12.12
N LYS A 4 -10.01 1.13 13.29
CA LYS A 4 -10.67 2.44 13.43
C LYS A 4 -9.74 3.47 14.08
N ARG A 5 -9.83 4.72 13.64
CA ARG A 5 -9.19 5.89 14.27
C ARG A 5 -10.06 7.12 14.09
N GLN A 6 -10.12 7.95 15.15
CA GLN A 6 -10.79 9.25 15.17
C GLN A 6 -9.81 10.32 15.67
N ILE A 7 -9.91 11.52 15.08
CA ILE A 7 -9.21 12.71 15.54
C ILE A 7 -10.26 13.81 15.65
N HIS A 8 -10.37 14.39 16.84
CA HIS A 8 -11.39 15.39 17.17
C HIS A 8 -10.84 16.81 17.12
N ILE A 9 -11.75 17.80 16.95
CA ILE A 9 -11.50 19.21 17.11
C ILE A 9 -11.03 19.46 18.56
N GLU A 10 -10.15 20.44 18.73
CA GLU A 10 -9.62 20.88 20.05
C GLU A 10 -8.76 19.84 20.79
N VAL A 11 -8.59 18.65 20.25
CA VAL A 11 -7.67 17.65 20.80
C VAL A 11 -6.28 17.89 20.20
N PRO A 12 -5.32 18.43 20.96
CA PRO A 12 -3.96 18.59 20.47
C PRO A 12 -3.39 17.25 19.97
N PRO A 13 -2.66 17.20 18.85
CA PRO A 13 -2.13 18.33 18.08
C PRO A 13 -2.97 18.73 16.85
N ASN A 14 -4.29 18.54 16.85
CA ASN A 14 -5.14 18.87 15.69
C ASN A 14 -5.32 20.41 15.55
N PRO A 15 -4.71 21.06 14.55
CA PRO A 15 -4.88 22.48 14.29
C PRO A 15 -6.07 22.78 13.36
N PHE A 16 -6.80 21.76 12.91
CA PHE A 16 -7.90 21.89 11.96
C PHE A 16 -9.24 21.92 12.69
N TRP A 17 -10.15 22.77 12.22
CA TRP A 17 -11.53 22.83 12.70
C TRP A 17 -12.38 21.72 12.07
N ALA A 18 -11.92 20.48 12.21
CA ALA A 18 -12.58 19.28 11.71
C ALA A 18 -12.33 18.10 12.63
N SER A 19 -13.36 17.25 12.81
CA SER A 19 -13.19 15.93 13.41
C SER A 19 -13.45 14.88 12.32
N ILE A 20 -12.61 13.87 12.25
CA ILE A 20 -12.73 12.78 11.28
C ILE A 20 -12.49 11.44 11.97
N GLY A 21 -13.38 10.48 11.73
CA GLY A 21 -13.21 9.08 12.10
C GLY A 21 -13.23 8.20 10.85
N LEU A 22 -12.17 7.40 10.68
CA LEU A 22 -12.05 6.44 9.58
C LEU A 22 -11.89 5.03 10.10
N SER A 23 -12.39 4.06 9.33
CA SER A 23 -12.02 2.65 9.48
C SER A 23 -11.47 2.11 8.17
N VAL A 24 -10.57 1.12 8.29
CA VAL A 24 -9.96 0.42 7.16
C VAL A 24 -10.14 -1.08 7.35
N THR A 25 -10.56 -1.74 6.29
CA THR A 25 -10.71 -3.20 6.23
C THR A 25 -9.90 -3.70 5.03
N PRO A 26 -8.99 -4.68 5.20
CA PRO A 26 -8.27 -5.25 4.07
C PRO A 26 -9.21 -6.00 3.14
N LEU A 27 -8.92 -5.97 1.85
CA LEU A 27 -9.62 -6.70 0.81
C LEU A 27 -8.65 -7.69 0.14
N PRO A 28 -9.17 -8.69 -0.61
CA PRO A 28 -8.34 -9.58 -1.41
C PRO A 28 -7.46 -8.82 -2.40
N LEU A 29 -6.28 -9.36 -2.69
CA LEU A 29 -5.34 -8.79 -3.67
C LEU A 29 -6.00 -8.57 -5.04
N GLY A 30 -5.75 -7.43 -5.64
CA GLY A 30 -6.32 -7.04 -6.93
C GLY A 30 -7.73 -6.45 -6.89
N THR A 31 -8.35 -6.32 -5.71
CA THR A 31 -9.68 -5.71 -5.56
C THR A 31 -9.65 -4.18 -5.73
N GLY A 32 -8.51 -3.57 -5.45
CA GLY A 32 -8.36 -2.12 -5.45
C GLY A 32 -8.93 -1.46 -4.19
N VAL A 33 -9.19 -0.16 -4.26
CA VAL A 33 -9.68 0.63 -3.14
C VAL A 33 -11.18 0.85 -3.27
N GLN A 34 -11.91 0.55 -2.20
CA GLN A 34 -13.33 0.86 -2.05
C GLN A 34 -13.53 1.94 -0.98
N TYR A 35 -14.51 2.81 -1.19
CA TYR A 35 -14.87 3.86 -0.26
C TYR A 35 -16.36 3.82 0.07
N GLU A 36 -16.68 3.99 1.34
CA GLU A 36 -18.04 4.09 1.87
C GLU A 36 -18.11 5.23 2.88
N SER A 37 -19.23 5.94 2.93
CA SER A 37 -19.53 6.89 4.00
C SER A 37 -20.77 6.44 4.78
N LYS A 38 -20.63 6.38 6.09
CA LYS A 38 -21.77 6.17 7.02
C LYS A 38 -22.31 7.49 7.57
N VAL A 39 -21.64 8.60 7.26
CA VAL A 39 -22.05 9.93 7.71
C VAL A 39 -23.12 10.46 6.78
N SER A 40 -24.29 10.80 7.32
CA SER A 40 -25.40 11.33 6.53
C SER A 40 -25.10 12.76 6.04
N VAL A 41 -25.61 13.09 4.83
CA VAL A 41 -25.47 14.44 4.24
C VAL A 41 -26.22 15.49 5.07
N GLY A 42 -27.28 15.09 5.75
CA GLY A 42 -28.03 15.99 6.65
C GLY A 42 -27.24 16.39 7.91
N TYR A 43 -26.29 15.53 8.33
CA TYR A 43 -25.44 15.81 9.48
C TYR A 43 -24.14 16.54 9.08
N LEU A 44 -23.49 16.09 8.03
CA LEU A 44 -22.29 16.72 7.47
C LEU A 44 -22.51 16.95 5.98
N ASN A 45 -22.50 18.21 5.56
CA ASN A 45 -22.87 18.55 4.18
C ASN A 45 -21.92 17.92 3.14
N GLN A 46 -22.39 17.81 1.90
CA GLN A 46 -21.68 17.12 0.82
C GLN A 46 -20.31 17.72 0.52
N SER A 47 -20.11 19.03 0.71
CA SER A 47 -18.83 19.68 0.43
C SER A 47 -17.74 19.22 1.40
N PHE A 48 -18.05 18.99 2.67
CA PHE A 48 -17.13 18.44 3.66
C PHE A 48 -16.85 16.96 3.37
N GLN A 49 -17.89 16.17 3.03
CA GLN A 49 -17.70 14.75 2.67
C GLN A 49 -16.82 14.59 1.42
N ASN A 50 -17.02 15.42 0.40
CA ASN A 50 -16.16 15.44 -0.78
C ASN A 50 -14.72 15.81 -0.42
N ALA A 51 -14.52 16.77 0.49
CA ALA A 51 -13.19 17.16 0.96
C ALA A 51 -12.48 16.02 1.72
N VAL A 52 -13.22 15.24 2.52
CA VAL A 52 -12.68 14.02 3.16
C VAL A 52 -12.23 13.02 2.10
N LEU A 53 -13.06 12.74 1.10
CA LEU A 53 -12.73 11.81 0.01
C LEU A 53 -11.51 12.27 -0.79
N ASP A 54 -11.38 13.56 -1.10
CA ASP A 54 -10.20 14.12 -1.76
C ASP A 54 -8.94 13.93 -0.91
N GLY A 55 -9.05 14.17 0.41
CA GLY A 55 -7.94 13.95 1.35
C GLY A 55 -7.54 12.48 1.47
N ILE A 56 -8.51 11.57 1.47
CA ILE A 56 -8.26 10.12 1.46
C ILE A 56 -7.54 9.71 0.18
N ARG A 57 -8.01 10.14 -0.99
CA ARG A 57 -7.36 9.87 -2.28
C ARG A 57 -5.91 10.34 -2.30
N TYR A 58 -5.66 11.55 -1.81
CA TYR A 58 -4.31 12.08 -1.66
C TYR A 58 -3.45 11.20 -0.73
N GLY A 59 -3.99 10.79 0.42
CA GLY A 59 -3.28 9.94 1.39
C GLY A 59 -2.96 8.54 0.87
N LEU A 60 -3.81 7.98 0.03
CA LEU A 60 -3.63 6.66 -0.59
C LEU A 60 -2.48 6.61 -1.60
N GLU A 61 -2.16 7.75 -2.24
CA GLU A 61 -1.02 7.80 -3.17
C GLU A 61 0.34 7.58 -2.48
N GLN A 62 0.39 7.79 -1.15
CA GLN A 62 1.62 7.68 -0.37
C GLN A 62 1.33 7.14 1.03
N GLY A 63 1.15 5.83 1.14
CA GLY A 63 0.90 5.11 2.39
C GLY A 63 2.06 5.15 3.37
N VAL A 64 2.06 4.23 4.33
CA VAL A 64 3.04 4.18 5.44
C VAL A 64 4.49 4.09 4.92
N TYR A 65 4.72 3.31 3.88
CA TYR A 65 6.04 3.13 3.25
C TYR A 65 6.33 4.10 2.09
N GLY A 66 5.45 5.10 1.85
CA GLY A 66 5.58 6.04 0.73
C GLY A 66 5.07 5.52 -0.60
N TRP A 67 4.63 4.28 -0.69
CA TRP A 67 4.03 3.66 -1.86
C TRP A 67 2.50 3.82 -1.87
N LYS A 68 1.89 3.68 -3.04
CA LYS A 68 0.44 3.71 -3.21
C LYS A 68 -0.22 2.58 -2.43
N VAL A 69 -1.30 2.90 -1.70
CA VAL A 69 -2.12 1.93 -0.98
C VAL A 69 -3.19 1.37 -1.90
N THR A 70 -3.40 0.06 -1.86
CA THR A 70 -4.43 -0.65 -2.60
C THR A 70 -5.08 -1.74 -1.75
N ASP A 71 -6.08 -2.42 -2.29
CA ASP A 71 -6.73 -3.61 -1.74
C ASP A 71 -7.28 -3.40 -0.32
N CYS A 72 -7.97 -2.28 -0.13
CA CYS A 72 -8.64 -1.97 1.12
C CYS A 72 -9.98 -1.26 0.92
N LYS A 73 -10.89 -1.47 1.86
CA LYS A 73 -12.12 -0.69 2.00
C LYS A 73 -11.92 0.36 3.08
N ILE A 74 -12.16 1.62 2.74
CA ILE A 74 -12.11 2.75 3.67
C ILE A 74 -13.53 3.21 3.93
N CYS A 75 -13.91 3.28 5.21
CA CYS A 75 -15.20 3.79 5.61
C CYS A 75 -15.05 5.09 6.41
N PHE A 76 -15.79 6.11 6.00
CA PHE A 76 -15.94 7.35 6.76
C PHE A 76 -17.03 7.15 7.82
N GLU A 77 -16.60 6.91 9.05
CA GLU A 77 -17.46 6.52 10.17
C GLU A 77 -18.04 7.71 10.91
N TYR A 78 -17.28 8.82 11.01
CA TYR A 78 -17.62 9.96 11.84
C TYR A 78 -17.02 11.24 11.28
N GLY A 79 -17.77 12.34 11.33
CA GLY A 79 -17.30 13.67 11.00
C GLY A 79 -18.03 14.72 11.81
N LEU A 80 -17.33 15.73 12.33
CA LEU A 80 -17.91 16.86 13.04
C LEU A 80 -17.31 18.15 12.51
N TYR A 81 -18.14 19.18 12.37
CA TYR A 81 -17.74 20.53 12.00
C TYR A 81 -18.20 21.54 13.07
N TYR A 82 -17.58 22.68 13.09
CA TYR A 82 -17.90 23.80 13.98
C TYR A 82 -18.29 25.03 13.13
N SER A 83 -19.57 25.40 13.15
CA SER A 83 -20.06 26.55 12.39
C SER A 83 -19.76 27.84 13.14
N PRO A 84 -19.27 28.92 12.51
CA PRO A 84 -19.01 29.06 11.05
C PRO A 84 -17.54 28.82 10.65
N VAL A 85 -16.71 28.27 11.51
CA VAL A 85 -15.24 28.26 11.40
C VAL A 85 -14.72 27.16 10.49
N SER A 86 -15.36 25.99 10.49
CA SER A 86 -14.92 24.83 9.68
C SER A 86 -14.97 25.10 8.18
N THR A 87 -13.92 24.72 7.50
CA THR A 87 -13.82 24.82 6.04
C THR A 87 -13.59 23.45 5.39
N PRO A 88 -13.95 23.24 4.12
CA PRO A 88 -13.60 22.00 3.41
C PRO A 88 -12.08 21.72 3.38
N ALA A 89 -11.26 22.77 3.42
CA ALA A 89 -9.79 22.64 3.47
C ALA A 89 -9.30 21.98 4.76
N ASP A 90 -9.99 22.14 5.88
CA ASP A 90 -9.65 21.48 7.13
C ASP A 90 -9.86 19.97 7.03
N PHE A 91 -11.01 19.56 6.51
CA PHE A 91 -11.31 18.14 6.26
C PHE A 91 -10.33 17.52 5.27
N ARG A 92 -10.04 18.20 4.14
CA ARG A 92 -9.09 17.73 3.13
C ARG A 92 -7.69 17.54 3.71
N SER A 93 -7.26 18.41 4.61
CA SER A 93 -5.93 18.36 5.21
C SER A 93 -5.82 17.34 6.36
N LEU A 94 -6.89 17.13 7.13
CA LEU A 94 -6.92 16.19 8.24
C LEU A 94 -7.08 14.72 7.77
N ALA A 95 -7.88 14.48 6.74
CA ALA A 95 -8.20 13.13 6.27
C ALA A 95 -6.97 12.25 5.97
N PRO A 96 -5.92 12.71 5.25
CA PRO A 96 -4.73 11.90 5.00
C PRO A 96 -3.94 11.57 6.28
N ILE A 97 -4.01 12.41 7.31
CA ILE A 97 -3.35 12.17 8.59
C ILE A 97 -4.08 11.07 9.36
N VAL A 98 -5.42 11.15 9.44
CA VAL A 98 -6.25 10.11 10.07
C VAL A 98 -6.07 8.78 9.34
N LEU A 99 -6.07 8.80 8.01
CA LEU A 99 -5.84 7.61 7.19
C LEU A 99 -4.48 6.97 7.49
N GLU A 100 -3.41 7.76 7.56
CA GLU A 100 -2.08 7.25 7.90
C GLU A 100 -2.05 6.58 9.28
N GLN A 101 -2.74 7.16 10.27
CA GLN A 101 -2.83 6.58 11.62
C GLN A 101 -3.60 5.24 11.62
N VAL A 102 -4.69 5.16 10.85
CA VAL A 102 -5.44 3.91 10.70
C VAL A 102 -4.59 2.84 10.02
N LEU A 103 -3.89 3.19 8.93
CA LEU A 103 -3.02 2.26 8.20
C LEU A 103 -1.85 1.77 9.08
N LYS A 104 -1.26 2.64 9.91
CA LYS A 104 -0.23 2.23 10.89
C LYS A 104 -0.77 1.25 11.92
N LYS A 105 -1.99 1.49 12.42
CA LYS A 105 -2.64 0.59 13.39
C LYS A 105 -3.02 -0.75 12.76
N ALA A 106 -3.48 -0.74 11.50
CA ALA A 106 -3.84 -1.93 10.76
C ALA A 106 -2.62 -2.81 10.41
N GLY A 107 -1.46 -2.19 10.27
CA GLY A 107 -0.32 -2.78 9.61
C GLY A 107 -0.52 -2.83 8.09
N THR A 108 0.50 -2.49 7.34
CA THR A 108 0.48 -2.57 5.88
C THR A 108 1.61 -3.45 5.40
N GLN A 109 1.35 -4.24 4.35
CA GLN A 109 2.36 -5.07 3.71
C GLN A 109 2.74 -4.44 2.37
N LEU A 110 4.03 -4.50 2.05
CA LEU A 110 4.51 -4.07 0.74
C LEU A 110 4.19 -5.15 -0.28
N LEU A 111 3.64 -4.75 -1.42
CA LEU A 111 3.44 -5.62 -2.57
C LEU A 111 4.53 -5.33 -3.60
N GLU A 112 5.06 -6.39 -4.21
CA GLU A 112 5.97 -6.28 -5.34
C GLU A 112 5.35 -6.89 -6.60
N PRO A 113 5.62 -6.34 -7.79
CA PRO A 113 5.15 -6.92 -9.04
C PRO A 113 5.89 -8.23 -9.32
N TYR A 114 5.11 -9.26 -9.68
CA TYR A 114 5.60 -10.53 -10.20
C TYR A 114 5.32 -10.63 -11.68
N LEU A 115 6.32 -11.10 -12.41
CA LEU A 115 6.24 -11.33 -13.85
C LEU A 115 6.19 -12.84 -14.11
N SER A 116 5.32 -13.25 -15.01
CA SER A 116 5.48 -14.53 -15.68
C SER A 116 6.65 -14.42 -16.66
N PHE A 117 7.47 -15.43 -16.75
CA PHE A 117 8.53 -15.48 -17.77
C PHE A 117 8.45 -16.74 -18.62
N THR A 118 8.86 -16.60 -19.87
CA THR A 118 9.15 -17.71 -20.77
C THR A 118 10.60 -17.58 -21.23
N LEU A 119 11.42 -18.54 -20.84
CA LEU A 119 12.83 -18.60 -21.18
C LEU A 119 13.08 -19.68 -22.25
N TYR A 120 13.69 -19.28 -23.34
CA TYR A 120 14.21 -20.15 -24.37
C TYR A 120 15.73 -20.24 -24.23
N ALA A 121 16.29 -21.43 -24.11
CA ALA A 121 17.74 -21.63 -23.99
C ALA A 121 18.14 -22.98 -24.62
N PRO A 122 19.43 -23.13 -25.03
CA PRO A 122 19.96 -24.44 -25.46
C PRO A 122 19.88 -25.45 -24.32
N GLN A 123 19.57 -26.71 -24.66
CA GLN A 123 19.38 -27.79 -23.69
C GLN A 123 20.59 -28.03 -22.78
N GLU A 124 21.80 -27.71 -23.23
CA GLU A 124 23.03 -27.83 -22.43
C GLU A 124 23.01 -26.96 -21.14
N TYR A 125 22.18 -25.91 -21.09
CA TYR A 125 22.05 -25.02 -19.93
C TYR A 125 20.89 -25.37 -18.98
N LEU A 126 20.18 -26.47 -19.24
CA LEU A 126 19.03 -26.93 -18.45
C LEU A 126 19.34 -26.97 -16.94
N SER A 127 20.39 -27.71 -16.56
CA SER A 127 20.76 -27.89 -15.15
C SER A 127 21.17 -26.59 -14.49
N ARG A 128 21.86 -25.72 -15.21
CA ARG A 128 22.29 -24.41 -14.69
C ARG A 128 21.10 -23.49 -14.48
N ALA A 129 20.16 -23.45 -15.41
CA ALA A 129 18.96 -22.61 -15.26
C ALA A 129 18.13 -23.01 -14.03
N TYR A 130 17.98 -24.31 -13.75
CA TYR A 130 17.35 -24.79 -12.53
C TYR A 130 18.11 -24.41 -11.25
N HIS A 131 19.42 -24.53 -11.27
CA HIS A 131 20.27 -24.20 -10.14
C HIS A 131 20.27 -22.70 -9.82
N ASP A 132 20.23 -21.85 -10.85
CA ASP A 132 20.33 -20.38 -10.68
C ASP A 132 18.97 -19.73 -10.43
N ALA A 133 17.84 -20.33 -10.81
CA ALA A 133 16.50 -19.75 -10.62
C ALA A 133 16.20 -19.32 -9.17
N PRO A 134 16.49 -20.10 -8.11
CA PRO A 134 16.26 -19.70 -6.73
C PRO A 134 17.08 -18.49 -6.30
N LYS A 135 18.28 -18.28 -6.87
CA LYS A 135 19.14 -17.12 -6.59
C LYS A 135 18.41 -15.80 -6.91
N TYR A 136 17.56 -15.81 -7.93
CA TYR A 136 16.75 -14.68 -8.37
C TYR A 136 15.30 -14.73 -7.87
N CYS A 137 15.02 -15.56 -6.86
CA CYS A 137 13.67 -15.80 -6.37
C CYS A 137 12.69 -16.23 -7.49
N ALA A 138 13.21 -16.80 -8.57
CA ALA A 138 12.39 -17.31 -9.67
C ALA A 138 11.89 -18.72 -9.36
N SER A 139 10.61 -18.99 -9.67
CA SER A 139 10.02 -20.31 -9.62
C SER A 139 9.78 -20.83 -11.03
N ILE A 140 10.27 -22.05 -11.34
CA ILE A 140 10.01 -22.69 -12.63
C ILE A 140 8.78 -23.58 -12.48
N GLU A 141 7.73 -23.30 -13.28
CA GLU A 141 6.46 -24.03 -13.26
C GLU A 141 6.47 -25.18 -14.24
N THR A 142 6.94 -24.94 -15.48
CA THR A 142 7.00 -25.96 -16.52
C THR A 142 8.33 -25.98 -17.26
N THR A 143 8.68 -27.14 -17.81
CA THR A 143 9.86 -27.32 -18.64
C THR A 143 9.52 -28.23 -19.81
N GLN A 144 9.82 -27.74 -21.00
CA GLN A 144 9.64 -28.50 -22.24
C GLN A 144 10.96 -28.55 -23.01
N VAL A 145 11.31 -29.70 -23.55
CA VAL A 145 12.48 -29.87 -24.41
C VAL A 145 12.01 -30.12 -25.81
N LYS A 146 12.44 -29.30 -26.77
CA LYS A 146 12.08 -29.40 -28.17
C LYS A 146 13.28 -29.07 -29.06
N ASN A 147 13.66 -29.99 -29.94
CA ASN A 147 14.72 -29.77 -30.95
C ASN A 147 16.03 -29.19 -30.35
N SER A 148 16.56 -29.78 -29.28
CA SER A 148 17.77 -29.31 -28.58
C SER A 148 17.66 -27.95 -27.91
N GLU A 149 16.45 -27.37 -27.84
CA GLU A 149 16.13 -26.20 -27.03
C GLU A 149 15.27 -26.59 -25.84
N VAL A 150 15.41 -25.84 -24.75
CA VAL A 150 14.56 -25.97 -23.59
C VAL A 150 13.75 -24.69 -23.42
N ILE A 151 12.47 -24.88 -23.10
CA ILE A 151 11.53 -23.80 -22.81
C ILE A 151 11.12 -23.95 -21.36
N PHE A 152 11.44 -22.92 -20.55
CA PHE A 152 10.99 -22.80 -19.17
C PHE A 152 9.88 -21.77 -19.08
N THR A 153 8.84 -22.06 -18.32
CA THR A 153 7.88 -21.06 -17.88
C THR A 153 7.87 -20.99 -16.35
N GLY A 154 7.61 -19.81 -15.84
CA GLY A 154 7.60 -19.62 -14.39
C GLY A 154 7.31 -18.18 -13.99
N GLU A 155 7.60 -17.86 -12.75
CA GLU A 155 7.40 -16.54 -12.17
C GLU A 155 8.70 -16.00 -11.57
N ILE A 156 8.85 -14.67 -11.63
CA ILE A 156 10.02 -13.98 -11.10
C ILE A 156 9.61 -12.61 -10.57
N PRO A 157 10.11 -12.16 -9.40
CA PRO A 157 9.94 -10.79 -8.96
C PRO A 157 10.54 -9.80 -9.95
N ALA A 158 9.82 -8.71 -10.25
CA ALA A 158 10.29 -7.73 -11.24
C ALA A 158 11.67 -7.15 -10.92
N ARG A 159 12.00 -7.01 -9.62
CA ARG A 159 13.32 -6.52 -9.16
C ARG A 159 14.49 -7.41 -9.59
N CYS A 160 14.27 -8.70 -9.76
CA CYS A 160 15.33 -9.68 -10.07
C CYS A 160 15.47 -9.94 -11.58
N VAL A 161 14.51 -9.52 -12.39
CA VAL A 161 14.47 -9.87 -13.84
C VAL A 161 15.69 -9.39 -14.60
N GLN A 162 16.15 -8.16 -14.35
CA GLN A 162 17.27 -7.59 -15.10
C GLN A 162 18.58 -8.33 -14.81
N GLU A 163 18.82 -8.64 -13.55
CA GLU A 163 20.02 -9.38 -13.13
C GLU A 163 19.98 -10.82 -13.68
N TYR A 164 18.82 -11.47 -13.60
CA TYR A 164 18.62 -12.81 -14.18
C TYR A 164 18.88 -12.83 -15.70
N ARG A 165 18.35 -11.84 -16.44
CA ARG A 165 18.59 -11.71 -17.89
C ARG A 165 20.07 -11.50 -18.22
N ASN A 166 20.77 -10.68 -17.45
CA ASN A 166 22.18 -10.41 -17.65
C ASN A 166 23.02 -11.68 -17.48
N ASP A 167 22.76 -12.44 -16.41
CA ASP A 167 23.46 -13.71 -16.17
C ASP A 167 23.14 -14.75 -17.24
N LEU A 168 21.86 -14.87 -17.64
CA LEU A 168 21.46 -15.74 -18.76
C LEU A 168 22.23 -15.41 -20.05
N THR A 169 22.26 -14.13 -20.40
CA THR A 169 22.96 -13.67 -21.61
C THR A 169 24.46 -14.00 -21.53
N PHE A 170 25.07 -13.80 -20.37
CA PHE A 170 26.49 -14.03 -20.15
C PHE A 170 26.87 -15.51 -20.35
N TYR A 171 26.21 -16.45 -19.63
CA TYR A 171 26.63 -17.85 -19.69
C TYR A 171 26.11 -18.60 -20.93
N THR A 172 25.04 -18.10 -21.57
CA THR A 172 24.55 -18.68 -22.84
C THR A 172 25.21 -18.05 -24.09
N ASN A 173 26.13 -17.08 -23.89
CA ASN A 173 26.71 -16.29 -24.98
C ASN A 173 25.65 -15.66 -25.89
N GLY A 174 24.56 -15.11 -25.28
CA GLY A 174 23.48 -14.48 -26.01
C GLY A 174 22.50 -15.43 -26.72
N ARG A 175 22.61 -16.75 -26.49
CA ARG A 175 21.72 -17.77 -27.13
C ARG A 175 20.43 -18.03 -26.35
N SER A 176 20.11 -17.21 -25.36
CA SER A 176 18.87 -17.30 -24.60
C SER A 176 17.95 -16.11 -24.87
N VAL A 177 16.64 -16.35 -24.82
CA VAL A 177 15.61 -15.32 -24.91
C VAL A 177 14.68 -15.46 -23.72
N CYS A 178 14.55 -14.39 -22.94
CA CYS A 178 13.65 -14.35 -21.78
C CYS A 178 12.55 -13.31 -22.03
N LEU A 179 11.34 -13.78 -22.30
CA LEU A 179 10.14 -12.96 -22.43
C LEU A 179 9.47 -12.85 -21.06
N THR A 180 8.91 -11.67 -20.73
CA THR A 180 8.24 -11.44 -19.44
C THR A 180 6.98 -10.64 -19.63
N GLU A 181 5.94 -10.99 -18.84
CA GLU A 181 4.66 -10.28 -18.78
C GLU A 181 4.25 -10.07 -17.33
N LEU A 182 3.56 -8.96 -17.01
CA LEU A 182 3.07 -8.72 -15.66
C LEU A 182 1.98 -9.76 -15.31
N LYS A 183 2.24 -10.60 -14.31
CA LYS A 183 1.26 -11.56 -13.77
C LYS A 183 0.37 -10.94 -12.71
N GLY A 184 0.91 -10.07 -11.85
CA GLY A 184 0.20 -9.44 -10.76
C GLY A 184 1.14 -8.94 -9.66
N TYR A 185 0.61 -8.80 -8.47
CA TYR A 185 1.36 -8.36 -7.30
C TYR A 185 1.29 -9.44 -6.21
N GLN A 186 2.40 -9.65 -5.50
CA GLN A 186 2.50 -10.56 -4.37
C GLN A 186 3.15 -9.83 -3.18
N ILE A 187 3.02 -10.39 -1.99
CA ILE A 187 3.67 -9.82 -0.80
C ILE A 187 5.18 -9.86 -1.00
N ALA A 188 5.82 -8.70 -0.88
CA ALA A 188 7.26 -8.57 -1.04
C ALA A 188 8.00 -9.38 0.02
N SER A 189 9.01 -10.10 -0.41
CA SER A 189 9.93 -10.83 0.49
C SER A 189 11.08 -9.92 0.92
N GLY A 190 11.36 -9.85 2.24
CA GLY A 190 12.45 -9.07 2.82
C GLY A 190 12.00 -7.79 3.53
N GLU A 191 12.97 -6.92 3.83
CA GLU A 191 12.67 -5.66 4.51
C GLU A 191 11.91 -4.68 3.59
N PRO A 192 10.93 -3.93 4.14
CA PRO A 192 10.17 -2.98 3.36
C PRO A 192 11.06 -1.87 2.78
N VAL A 193 10.96 -1.64 1.49
CA VAL A 193 11.64 -0.53 0.81
C VAL A 193 10.80 0.73 0.95
N PHE A 194 11.39 1.78 1.55
CA PHE A 194 10.74 3.07 1.72
C PHE A 194 10.93 3.96 0.49
N GLN A 195 9.85 4.60 0.06
CA GLN A 195 9.89 5.64 -0.96
C GLN A 195 9.78 7.02 -0.30
N PRO A 196 10.61 8.02 -0.71
CA PRO A 196 10.47 9.38 -0.23
C PRO A 196 9.09 9.96 -0.55
N ARG A 197 8.43 10.55 0.44
CA ARG A 197 7.12 11.17 0.23
C ARG A 197 7.26 12.51 -0.50
N ARG A 198 6.26 12.85 -1.29
CA ARG A 198 6.16 14.19 -1.89
C ARG A 198 5.92 15.21 -0.78
N PRO A 199 6.70 16.29 -0.71
CA PRO A 199 6.56 17.27 0.35
C PRO A 199 5.18 17.96 0.27
N ASN A 200 4.54 18.12 1.44
CA ASN A 200 3.34 18.92 1.60
C ASN A 200 3.43 19.66 2.93
N THR A 201 3.87 20.91 2.87
CA THR A 201 4.26 21.70 4.05
C THR A 201 3.16 21.81 5.11
N ARG A 202 1.88 21.88 4.71
CA ARG A 202 0.75 21.97 5.64
C ARG A 202 0.49 20.64 6.36
N ILE A 203 0.51 19.54 5.60
CA ILE A 203 0.24 18.20 6.14
C ILE A 203 1.46 17.68 6.91
N ASP A 204 2.67 17.92 6.42
CA ASP A 204 3.90 17.38 7.00
C ASP A 204 4.20 17.97 8.40
N LYS A 205 3.94 19.27 8.62
CA LYS A 205 4.06 19.87 9.94
C LYS A 205 3.14 19.20 10.96
N VAL A 206 1.88 19.00 10.59
CA VAL A 206 0.88 18.39 11.48
C VAL A 206 1.17 16.91 11.66
N ARG A 207 1.53 16.19 10.60
CA ARG A 207 1.97 14.78 10.66
C ARG A 207 3.14 14.60 11.64
N HIS A 208 4.12 15.49 11.60
CA HIS A 208 5.26 15.44 12.51
C HIS A 208 4.82 15.62 13.98
N MET A 209 3.89 16.55 14.24
CA MET A 209 3.32 16.73 15.59
C MET A 209 2.56 15.47 16.04
N PHE A 210 1.71 14.89 15.20
CA PHE A 210 1.00 13.65 15.52
C PHE A 210 1.95 12.49 15.80
N ASN A 211 3.00 12.32 15.02
CA ASN A 211 3.98 11.26 15.20
C ASN A 211 4.80 11.40 16.51
N LYS A 212 5.00 12.64 17.00
CA LYS A 212 5.69 12.87 18.27
C LYS A 212 4.78 12.65 19.50
N ILE A 213 3.52 13.01 19.43
CA ILE A 213 2.61 13.05 20.58
C ILE A 213 1.81 11.76 20.74
N LEU A 214 1.45 11.09 19.67
CA LEU A 214 0.63 9.87 19.72
C LEU A 214 1.24 8.66 20.44
N PRO A 215 2.55 8.42 20.44
CA PRO A 215 3.12 7.35 21.27
C PRO A 215 2.78 7.50 22.76
N SER A 216 2.60 8.75 23.23
CA SER A 216 2.27 9.06 24.63
C SER A 216 0.76 9.03 24.93
N ILE A 217 -0.08 9.24 23.92
CA ILE A 217 -1.55 9.29 24.06
C ILE A 217 -2.19 7.89 23.85
N CYS A 218 -1.56 6.99 23.08
CA CYS A 218 -2.07 5.63 22.86
C CYS A 218 -2.18 4.80 24.14
N LEU A 219 -1.48 5.17 25.21
CA LEU A 219 -1.56 4.50 26.52
C LEU A 219 -2.77 4.92 27.37
N LEU A 220 -3.43 6.04 27.05
CA LEU A 220 -4.55 6.59 27.83
C LEU A 220 -5.95 6.17 27.33
N TYR A 221 -6.09 5.65 26.11
CA TYR A 221 -7.39 5.36 25.48
C TYR A 221 -7.67 3.86 25.20
N THR A 222 -6.87 2.97 25.74
CA THR A 222 -7.10 1.51 25.58
C THR A 222 -7.89 0.88 26.73
N SER A 223 -8.24 1.65 27.76
CA SER A 223 -8.95 1.12 28.96
C SER A 223 -10.47 1.25 28.94
N ASP A 224 -11.08 2.08 28.08
CA ASP A 224 -12.52 2.40 28.19
C ASP A 224 -13.41 1.87 27.05
N ALA A 225 -12.92 0.96 26.21
CA ALA A 225 -13.73 0.37 25.13
C ALA A 225 -14.18 -1.07 25.42
N ALA A 226 -14.07 -1.56 26.67
CA ALA A 226 -14.40 -2.93 27.05
C ALA A 226 -15.69 -3.10 27.86
N ASP A 227 -16.36 -2.00 28.27
CA ASP A 227 -17.61 -2.07 29.03
C ASP A 227 -18.69 -1.20 28.39
N ASP A 228 -19.39 -1.74 27.40
CA ASP A 228 -20.81 -1.51 27.19
C ASP A 228 -21.44 -2.75 26.53
N LYS A 229 -22.13 -3.48 27.36
CA LYS A 229 -23.00 -4.59 27.01
C LYS A 229 -24.29 -4.07 26.37
#